data_8bc9ff5bd89383a82138947f821241ad
#
_entry.id   8bc9ff5bd89383a82138947f821241ad
#
_cell.length_a   1.000
_cell.length_b   1.000
_cell.length_c   1.000
_cell.angle_alpha   90.00
_cell.angle_beta   90.00
_cell.angle_gamma   90.00
#
_symmetry.space_group_name_H-M   'P 1'
#
loop_
_entity.id
_entity.type
_entity.pdbx_description
1 polymer ?
#
loop_
_entity_poly.entity_id
_entity_poly.type
_entity_poly.pdbx_seq_one_letter_code
_entity_poly.pdbx_strand_id
1 'polypeptide(L)'
;RQMCIRDRIKALRASYRDKGIEQLQKEMLAEPPEEMLAMMQQMDAPVRELVQLTIDFGKAFAEKKREDGIIDFADMEHFALQILVTRDEDGNSVPSATAKELQEYYEEIMTDEYQDSNYVQEMILTSISRGPEQSPYLFMVGDVKQSIYQFRLARPDLFMEKYHAYDTEEGGNRRIDLRQNFRSRASVLESANYIFERIMRQDFGGIAYDDAAKLVPGAVFDPCEERTADQTEIILLNMDAQEDNDFGKRELEAMAIGQKIRDMVQGLSLI
;
A
#
# COMPACT_ATOMS: atom_id res chain seq x y z
N ARG A 1 -25.99 -32.24 -22.26
CA ARG A 1 -26.19 -31.56 -23.56
C ARG A 1 -25.11 -30.53 -23.72
N GLN A 2 -24.14 -30.75 -24.62
CA GLN A 2 -23.15 -29.74 -25.01
C GLN A 2 -23.90 -28.58 -25.66
N MET A 3 -23.84 -27.42 -25.07
CA MET A 3 -24.40 -26.18 -25.60
C MET A 3 -23.64 -25.84 -26.90
N CYS A 4 -24.34 -25.61 -28.00
CA CYS A 4 -23.73 -25.28 -29.30
C CYS A 4 -22.84 -24.02 -29.15
N ILE A 5 -21.68 -23.99 -29.82
CA ILE A 5 -20.77 -22.84 -29.84
C ILE A 5 -21.51 -21.53 -30.10
N ARG A 6 -22.48 -21.58 -31.02
CA ARG A 6 -23.35 -20.44 -31.37
C ARG A 6 -24.17 -19.93 -30.18
N ASP A 7 -24.65 -20.83 -29.30
CA ASP A 7 -25.44 -20.46 -28.13
C ASP A 7 -24.54 -19.92 -27.01
N ARG A 8 -23.28 -20.40 -26.88
CA ARG A 8 -22.27 -19.83 -26.00
C ARG A 8 -21.90 -18.41 -26.42
N ILE A 9 -21.69 -18.16 -27.70
CA ILE A 9 -21.38 -16.82 -28.22
C ILE A 9 -22.56 -15.86 -27.99
N LYS A 10 -23.79 -16.30 -28.19
CA LYS A 10 -24.99 -15.51 -27.91
C LYS A 10 -25.13 -15.20 -26.43
N ALA A 11 -24.90 -16.17 -25.55
CA ALA A 11 -24.95 -15.98 -24.11
C ALA A 11 -23.84 -15.02 -23.59
N LEU A 12 -22.61 -15.15 -24.10
CA LEU A 12 -21.52 -14.23 -23.85
C LEU A 12 -21.84 -12.79 -24.29
N ARG A 13 -22.35 -12.64 -25.52
CA ARG A 13 -22.73 -11.33 -26.08
C ARG A 13 -23.84 -10.68 -25.24
N ALA A 14 -24.87 -11.44 -24.84
CA ALA A 14 -25.94 -10.95 -23.97
C ALA A 14 -25.39 -10.53 -22.60
N SER A 15 -24.51 -11.32 -22.00
CA SER A 15 -23.90 -11.01 -20.71
C SER A 15 -23.04 -9.74 -20.77
N TYR A 16 -22.24 -9.55 -21.81
CA TYR A 16 -21.45 -8.32 -21.98
C TYR A 16 -22.32 -7.09 -22.25
N ARG A 17 -23.37 -7.24 -23.04
CA ARG A 17 -24.30 -6.13 -23.31
C ARG A 17 -25.12 -5.78 -22.07
N ASP A 18 -25.76 -6.76 -21.45
CA ASP A 18 -26.77 -6.53 -20.41
C ASP A 18 -26.12 -6.24 -19.03
N LYS A 19 -24.93 -6.81 -18.76
CA LYS A 19 -24.22 -6.59 -17.49
C LYS A 19 -23.09 -5.55 -17.54
N GLY A 20 -22.46 -5.37 -18.72
CA GLY A 20 -21.35 -4.44 -18.84
C GLY A 20 -21.80 -3.07 -19.38
N ILE A 21 -22.36 -3.05 -20.59
CA ILE A 21 -22.67 -1.79 -21.27
C ILE A 21 -23.87 -1.09 -20.64
N GLU A 22 -24.95 -1.83 -20.31
CA GLU A 22 -26.13 -1.24 -19.67
C GLU A 22 -25.84 -0.76 -18.24
N GLN A 23 -24.96 -1.46 -17.51
CA GLN A 23 -24.54 -1.02 -16.19
C GLN A 23 -23.64 0.21 -16.27
N LEU A 24 -22.68 0.26 -17.19
CA LEU A 24 -21.88 1.45 -17.49
C LEU A 24 -22.74 2.63 -17.92
N GLN A 25 -23.76 2.40 -18.74
CA GLN A 25 -24.71 3.45 -19.14
C GLN A 25 -25.52 3.99 -17.95
N LYS A 26 -25.96 3.11 -17.03
CA LYS A 26 -26.69 3.52 -15.83
C LYS A 26 -25.82 4.24 -14.81
N GLU A 27 -24.56 3.86 -14.67
CA GLU A 27 -23.65 4.42 -13.65
C GLU A 27 -22.92 5.68 -14.15
N MET A 28 -22.53 5.70 -15.41
CA MET A 28 -21.69 6.78 -15.98
C MET A 28 -22.44 7.72 -16.94
N LEU A 29 -23.57 7.31 -17.48
CA LEU A 29 -24.37 8.10 -18.44
C LEU A 29 -25.83 8.13 -17.98
N ALA A 30 -26.04 8.40 -16.69
CA ALA A 30 -27.37 8.43 -16.07
C ALA A 30 -28.25 9.53 -16.68
N GLU A 31 -27.64 10.62 -17.14
CA GLU A 31 -28.32 11.76 -17.74
C GLU A 31 -27.97 11.87 -19.24
N PRO A 32 -28.83 12.52 -20.05
CA PRO A 32 -28.53 12.82 -21.45
C PRO A 32 -27.22 13.61 -21.60
N PRO A 33 -26.41 13.39 -22.66
CA PRO A 33 -25.14 14.08 -22.86
C PRO A 33 -25.22 15.60 -22.80
N GLU A 34 -26.34 16.17 -23.23
CA GLU A 34 -26.59 17.61 -23.22
C GLU A 34 -26.78 18.14 -21.78
N GLU A 35 -27.47 17.38 -20.93
CA GLU A 35 -27.65 17.72 -19.51
C GLU A 35 -26.33 17.54 -18.73
N MET A 36 -25.59 16.49 -19.00
CA MET A 36 -24.23 16.30 -18.43
C MET A 36 -23.31 17.46 -18.80
N LEU A 37 -23.33 17.89 -20.06
CA LEU A 37 -22.54 19.03 -20.53
C LEU A 37 -22.96 20.33 -19.83
N ALA A 38 -24.26 20.56 -19.66
CA ALA A 38 -24.77 21.71 -18.93
C ALA A 38 -24.36 21.71 -17.45
N MET A 39 -24.42 20.53 -16.80
CA MET A 39 -23.92 20.37 -15.41
C MET A 39 -22.41 20.62 -15.31
N MET A 40 -21.61 20.09 -16.24
CA MET A 40 -20.17 20.35 -16.29
C MET A 40 -19.87 21.85 -16.49
N GLN A 41 -20.61 22.54 -17.34
CA GLN A 41 -20.48 23.99 -17.53
C GLN A 41 -20.84 24.79 -16.26
N GLN A 42 -21.87 24.38 -15.52
CA GLN A 42 -22.22 24.98 -14.24
C GLN A 42 -21.15 24.78 -13.17
N MET A 43 -20.48 23.60 -13.20
CA MET A 43 -19.41 23.27 -12.26
C MET A 43 -18.06 23.91 -12.62
N ASP A 44 -17.88 24.44 -13.85
CA ASP A 44 -16.58 24.96 -14.30
C ASP A 44 -16.08 26.12 -13.41
N ALA A 45 -16.91 27.09 -13.12
CA ALA A 45 -16.52 28.23 -12.30
C ALA A 45 -16.18 27.86 -10.85
N PRO A 46 -16.98 27.10 -10.10
CA PRO A 46 -16.61 26.60 -8.77
C PRO A 46 -15.33 25.77 -8.77
N VAL A 47 -15.15 24.89 -9.76
CA VAL A 47 -13.94 24.05 -9.86
C VAL A 47 -12.70 24.89 -10.12
N ARG A 48 -12.77 25.87 -11.03
CA ARG A 48 -11.65 26.80 -11.29
C ARG A 48 -11.28 27.61 -10.05
N GLU A 49 -12.28 28.09 -9.32
CA GLU A 49 -12.06 28.83 -8.08
C GLU A 49 -11.39 27.95 -7.01
N LEU A 50 -11.83 26.69 -6.87
CA LEU A 50 -11.22 25.75 -5.95
C LEU A 50 -9.76 25.45 -6.33
N VAL A 51 -9.49 25.28 -7.62
CA VAL A 51 -8.11 25.10 -8.12
C VAL A 51 -7.26 26.33 -7.83
N GLN A 52 -7.79 27.54 -8.09
CA GLN A 52 -7.07 28.79 -7.82
C GLN A 52 -6.77 28.95 -6.33
N LEU A 53 -7.76 28.71 -5.48
CA LEU A 53 -7.61 28.72 -4.02
C LEU A 53 -6.55 27.74 -3.53
N THR A 54 -6.52 26.54 -4.11
CA THR A 54 -5.51 25.52 -3.79
C THR A 54 -4.10 25.97 -4.16
N ILE A 55 -3.97 26.59 -5.34
CA ILE A 55 -2.67 27.16 -5.80
C ILE A 55 -2.23 28.31 -4.88
N ASP A 56 -3.13 29.21 -4.54
CA ASP A 56 -2.81 30.37 -3.72
C ASP A 56 -2.50 30.00 -2.27
N PHE A 57 -3.24 29.03 -1.73
CA PHE A 57 -2.90 28.41 -0.44
C PHE A 57 -1.49 27.78 -0.47
N GLY A 58 -1.18 27.00 -1.50
CA GLY A 58 0.14 26.37 -1.63
C GLY A 58 1.28 27.39 -1.66
N LYS A 59 1.10 28.52 -2.37
CA LYS A 59 2.08 29.60 -2.41
C LYS A 59 2.24 30.28 -1.05
N ALA A 60 1.13 30.67 -0.41
CA ALA A 60 1.14 31.31 0.91
C ALA A 60 1.75 30.40 1.98
N PHE A 61 1.44 29.10 1.94
CA PHE A 61 2.01 28.10 2.85
C PHE A 61 3.53 27.96 2.65
N ALA A 62 4.00 27.88 1.40
CA ALA A 62 5.43 27.80 1.09
C ALA A 62 6.18 29.07 1.51
N GLU A 63 5.56 30.24 1.32
CA GLU A 63 6.14 31.52 1.75
C GLU A 63 6.23 31.60 3.27
N LYS A 64 5.18 31.19 3.98
CA LYS A 64 5.19 31.14 5.45
C LYS A 64 6.24 30.19 6.01
N LYS A 65 6.39 29.00 5.45
CA LYS A 65 7.48 28.09 5.83
C LYS A 65 8.87 28.72 5.63
N ARG A 66 9.06 29.46 4.53
CA ARG A 66 10.32 30.16 4.24
C ARG A 66 10.61 31.28 5.25
N GLU A 67 9.59 32.08 5.60
CA GLU A 67 9.70 33.12 6.63
C GLU A 67 10.09 32.55 8.00
N ASP A 68 9.48 31.42 8.35
CA ASP A 68 9.71 30.76 9.64
C ASP A 68 10.96 29.88 9.65
N GLY A 69 11.63 29.70 8.50
CA GLY A 69 12.84 28.87 8.34
C GLY A 69 12.60 27.37 8.61
N ILE A 70 11.41 26.87 8.29
CA ILE A 70 11.00 25.46 8.49
C ILE A 70 10.73 24.77 7.17
N ILE A 71 10.94 23.45 7.16
CA ILE A 71 10.58 22.55 6.05
C ILE A 71 9.85 21.35 6.64
N ASP A 72 8.96 20.75 5.88
CA ASP A 72 8.34 19.46 6.19
C ASP A 72 8.96 18.31 5.37
N PHE A 73 8.51 17.08 5.63
CA PHE A 73 9.04 15.90 4.91
C PHE A 73 8.76 15.96 3.40
N ALA A 74 7.61 16.48 3.00
CA ALA A 74 7.28 16.62 1.58
C ALA A 74 8.19 17.66 0.89
N ASP A 75 8.57 18.73 1.59
CA ASP A 75 9.54 19.69 1.06
C ASP A 75 10.89 19.04 0.81
N MET A 76 11.37 18.19 1.74
CA MET A 76 12.65 17.50 1.57
C MET A 76 12.66 16.60 0.33
N GLU A 77 11.58 15.84 0.13
CA GLU A 77 11.44 15.00 -1.06
C GLU A 77 11.39 15.83 -2.36
N HIS A 78 10.61 16.91 -2.37
CA HIS A 78 10.52 17.78 -3.56
C HIS A 78 11.82 18.55 -3.84
N PHE A 79 12.55 18.99 -2.82
CA PHE A 79 13.86 19.61 -3.00
C PHE A 79 14.89 18.60 -3.52
N ALA A 80 14.85 17.37 -3.01
CA ALA A 80 15.69 16.30 -3.56
C ALA A 80 15.40 16.08 -5.06
N LEU A 81 14.13 16.03 -5.48
CA LEU A 81 13.78 15.93 -6.90
C LEU A 81 14.28 17.11 -7.72
N GLN A 82 14.17 18.36 -7.22
CA GLN A 82 14.68 19.55 -7.92
C GLN A 82 16.19 19.52 -8.13
N ILE A 83 16.93 18.86 -7.22
CA ILE A 83 18.38 18.71 -7.32
C ILE A 83 18.75 17.53 -8.24
N LEU A 84 18.03 16.44 -8.15
CA LEU A 84 18.41 15.16 -8.77
C LEU A 84 17.82 14.96 -10.18
N VAL A 85 16.74 15.66 -10.52
CA VAL A 85 16.05 15.48 -11.81
C VAL A 85 16.06 16.76 -12.61
N THR A 86 16.38 16.64 -13.88
CA THR A 86 16.28 17.72 -14.88
C THR A 86 15.42 17.27 -16.06
N ARG A 87 15.15 18.18 -17.00
CA ARG A 87 14.45 17.85 -18.24
C ARG A 87 15.42 17.89 -19.42
N ASP A 88 15.31 16.90 -20.30
CA ASP A 88 16.02 16.89 -21.58
C ASP A 88 15.33 17.80 -22.62
N GLU A 89 15.87 17.83 -23.83
CA GLU A 89 15.35 18.64 -24.95
C GLU A 89 13.94 18.21 -25.38
N ASP A 90 13.57 16.96 -25.16
CA ASP A 90 12.25 16.39 -25.46
C ASP A 90 11.25 16.57 -24.28
N GLY A 91 11.71 17.12 -23.15
CA GLY A 91 10.91 17.37 -21.95
C GLY A 91 10.78 16.16 -21.02
N ASN A 92 11.52 15.08 -21.25
CA ASN A 92 11.55 13.91 -20.37
C ASN A 92 12.36 14.19 -19.10
N SER A 93 11.95 13.58 -17.99
CA SER A 93 12.71 13.64 -16.73
C SER A 93 13.94 12.74 -16.83
N VAL A 94 15.12 13.32 -16.63
CA VAL A 94 16.42 12.63 -16.67
C VAL A 94 17.27 12.98 -15.44
N PRO A 95 18.23 12.13 -15.05
CA PRO A 95 19.16 12.44 -13.97
C PRO A 95 19.95 13.72 -14.23
N SER A 96 19.99 14.60 -13.24
CA SER A 96 20.79 15.83 -13.29
C SER A 96 22.30 15.54 -13.21
N ALA A 97 23.13 16.57 -13.33
CA ALA A 97 24.56 16.44 -13.09
C ALA A 97 24.89 15.94 -11.69
N THR A 98 24.21 16.48 -10.68
CA THR A 98 24.36 16.02 -9.28
C THR A 98 23.93 14.56 -9.10
N ALA A 99 22.83 14.14 -9.73
CA ALA A 99 22.42 12.73 -9.69
C ALA A 99 23.48 11.82 -10.31
N LYS A 100 24.11 12.23 -11.43
CA LYS A 100 25.19 11.48 -12.06
C LYS A 100 26.45 11.38 -11.18
N GLU A 101 26.79 12.44 -10.45
CA GLU A 101 27.86 12.38 -9.44
C GLU A 101 27.54 11.38 -8.34
N LEU A 102 26.29 11.32 -7.85
CA LEU A 102 25.86 10.34 -6.88
C LEU A 102 25.85 8.92 -7.44
N GLN A 103 25.48 8.73 -8.70
CA GLN A 103 25.60 7.45 -9.40
C GLN A 103 27.05 6.95 -9.50
N GLU A 104 28.04 7.86 -9.51
CA GLU A 104 29.46 7.51 -9.48
C GLU A 104 29.98 7.28 -8.06
N TYR A 105 29.35 7.92 -7.08
CA TYR A 105 29.75 7.84 -5.68
C TYR A 105 29.24 6.59 -4.96
N TYR A 106 27.98 6.20 -5.21
CA TYR A 106 27.38 5.02 -4.59
C TYR A 106 27.74 3.76 -5.35
N GLU A 107 27.98 2.67 -4.63
CA GLU A 107 28.14 1.33 -5.20
C GLU A 107 26.83 0.55 -5.14
N GLU A 108 26.08 0.70 -4.06
CA GLU A 108 24.79 0.04 -3.82
C GLU A 108 23.81 1.01 -3.15
N ILE A 109 22.53 0.90 -3.48
CA ILE A 109 21.43 1.63 -2.88
C ILE A 109 20.48 0.60 -2.30
N MET A 110 20.26 0.65 -0.97
CA MET A 110 19.42 -0.31 -0.27
C MET A 110 18.18 0.39 0.28
N THR A 111 17.00 -0.15 -0.02
CA THR A 111 15.72 0.39 0.45
C THR A 111 14.95 -0.71 1.17
N ASP A 112 14.57 -0.44 2.41
CA ASP A 112 13.67 -1.28 3.20
C ASP A 112 12.23 -0.76 3.11
N GLU A 113 11.26 -1.64 3.41
CA GLU A 113 9.81 -1.34 3.37
C GLU A 113 9.36 -0.70 2.04
N TYR A 114 9.91 -1.19 0.94
CA TYR A 114 9.70 -0.59 -0.38
C TYR A 114 8.23 -0.54 -0.81
N GLN A 115 7.34 -1.40 -0.27
CA GLN A 115 5.91 -1.37 -0.52
C GLN A 115 5.22 -0.08 -0.04
N ASP A 116 5.87 0.67 0.85
CA ASP A 116 5.36 1.94 1.37
C ASP A 116 5.91 3.17 0.63
N SER A 117 6.72 2.95 -0.40
CA SER A 117 7.28 4.02 -1.24
C SER A 117 6.19 4.71 -2.07
N ASN A 118 6.38 6.00 -2.32
CA ASN A 118 5.56 6.80 -3.22
C ASN A 118 6.31 7.11 -4.52
N TYR A 119 5.64 7.73 -5.49
CA TYR A 119 6.27 8.09 -6.79
C TYR A 119 7.43 9.08 -6.67
N VAL A 120 7.41 9.96 -5.67
CA VAL A 120 8.48 10.94 -5.46
C VAL A 120 9.75 10.22 -5.00
N GLN A 121 9.60 9.32 -4.03
CA GLN A 121 10.69 8.49 -3.51
C GLN A 121 11.23 7.55 -4.59
N GLU A 122 10.35 6.91 -5.38
CA GLU A 122 10.76 6.10 -6.52
C GLU A 122 11.59 6.88 -7.53
N MET A 123 11.17 8.11 -7.85
CA MET A 123 11.91 8.95 -8.79
C MET A 123 13.26 9.41 -8.22
N ILE A 124 13.37 9.65 -6.92
CA ILE A 124 14.64 9.93 -6.25
C ILE A 124 15.56 8.72 -6.37
N LEU A 125 15.11 7.53 -5.98
CA LEU A 125 15.91 6.30 -6.03
C LEU A 125 16.38 5.95 -7.44
N THR A 126 15.48 6.02 -8.40
CA THR A 126 15.80 5.71 -9.81
C THR A 126 16.72 6.73 -10.44
N SER A 127 16.67 8.01 -10.03
CA SER A 127 17.56 9.05 -10.56
C SER A 127 19.03 8.89 -10.13
N ILE A 128 19.27 8.29 -8.96
CA ILE A 128 20.62 8.03 -8.45
C ILE A 128 21.13 6.60 -8.71
N SER A 129 20.32 5.73 -9.30
CA SER A 129 20.69 4.39 -9.75
C SER A 129 21.00 4.37 -11.24
N ARG A 130 21.77 3.36 -11.71
CA ARG A 130 22.16 3.24 -13.13
C ARG A 130 21.41 2.18 -13.91
N GLY A 131 20.58 1.38 -13.25
CA GLY A 131 19.86 0.27 -13.89
C GLY A 131 20.46 -1.11 -13.58
N PRO A 132 19.91 -2.17 -14.17
CA PRO A 132 20.10 -3.54 -13.67
C PRO A 132 21.49 -4.13 -13.85
N GLU A 133 22.29 -3.61 -14.78
CA GLU A 133 23.61 -4.18 -15.10
C GLU A 133 24.80 -3.29 -14.69
N GLN A 134 24.52 -2.16 -14.04
CA GLN A 134 25.55 -1.18 -13.69
C GLN A 134 25.38 -0.72 -12.24
N SER A 135 26.48 -0.69 -11.50
CA SER A 135 26.53 -0.03 -10.18
C SER A 135 26.24 1.48 -10.30
N PRO A 136 25.51 2.11 -9.36
CA PRO A 136 24.94 1.49 -8.15
C PRO A 136 23.70 0.65 -8.44
N TYR A 137 23.67 -0.55 -7.87
CA TYR A 137 22.51 -1.41 -7.92
C TYR A 137 21.46 -0.95 -6.92
N LEU A 138 20.18 -1.11 -7.28
CA LEU A 138 19.09 -0.86 -6.38
C LEU A 138 18.62 -2.16 -5.76
N PHE A 139 18.83 -2.33 -4.46
CA PHE A 139 18.38 -3.46 -3.67
C PHE A 139 17.16 -3.04 -2.84
N MET A 140 16.02 -3.66 -3.09
CA MET A 140 14.75 -3.31 -2.47
C MET A 140 14.22 -4.50 -1.68
N VAL A 141 13.83 -4.25 -0.44
CA VAL A 141 13.18 -5.23 0.43
C VAL A 141 11.80 -4.72 0.78
N GLY A 142 10.80 -5.62 0.79
CA GLY A 142 9.46 -5.25 1.16
C GLY A 142 8.51 -6.44 1.19
N ASP A 143 7.35 -6.23 1.76
CA ASP A 143 6.26 -7.17 1.78
C ASP A 143 4.95 -6.44 1.50
N VAL A 144 4.41 -6.63 0.31
CA VAL A 144 3.18 -5.96 -0.13
C VAL A 144 1.98 -6.25 0.78
N LYS A 145 1.98 -7.38 1.51
CA LYS A 145 0.95 -7.73 2.50
C LYS A 145 0.96 -6.80 3.72
N GLN A 146 2.09 -6.11 3.95
CA GLN A 146 2.28 -5.15 5.06
C GLN A 146 2.07 -3.70 4.62
N SER A 147 1.64 -3.45 3.38
CA SER A 147 1.35 -2.09 2.91
C SER A 147 0.10 -1.54 3.60
N ILE A 148 0.31 -0.63 4.55
CA ILE A 148 -0.76 0.01 5.34
C ILE A 148 -0.76 1.54 5.23
N TYR A 149 0.17 2.12 4.44
CA TYR A 149 0.35 3.57 4.32
C TYR A 149 -0.24 4.18 3.04
N GLN A 150 -1.22 3.53 2.42
CA GLN A 150 -1.92 4.07 1.23
C GLN A 150 -2.51 5.47 1.50
N PHE A 151 -2.99 5.75 2.72
CA PHE A 151 -3.48 7.06 3.13
C PHE A 151 -2.37 8.13 3.19
N ARG A 152 -1.10 7.75 3.14
CA ARG A 152 0.08 8.62 3.00
C ARG A 152 0.67 8.61 1.59
N LEU A 153 -0.14 8.25 0.58
CA LEU A 153 0.23 8.18 -0.82
C LEU A 153 1.23 7.06 -1.16
N ALA A 154 1.42 6.07 -0.27
CA ALA A 154 2.18 4.87 -0.62
C ALA A 154 1.57 4.16 -1.83
N ARG A 155 2.41 3.64 -2.70
CA ARG A 155 2.06 3.02 -3.97
C ARG A 155 2.57 1.57 -4.03
N PRO A 156 1.86 0.64 -3.38
CA PRO A 156 2.23 -0.78 -3.41
C PRO A 156 2.23 -1.38 -4.83
N ASP A 157 1.56 -0.75 -5.79
CA ASP A 157 1.63 -1.09 -7.20
C ASP A 157 3.04 -0.96 -7.79
N LEU A 158 3.86 0.00 -7.36
CA LEU A 158 5.27 0.10 -7.76
C LEU A 158 6.07 -1.14 -7.36
N PHE A 159 5.80 -1.68 -6.15
CA PHE A 159 6.39 -2.93 -5.72
C PHE A 159 5.90 -4.11 -6.56
N MET A 160 4.58 -4.18 -6.81
CA MET A 160 3.98 -5.27 -7.58
C MET A 160 4.41 -5.27 -9.04
N GLU A 161 4.60 -4.13 -9.67
CA GLU A 161 5.16 -4.02 -11.02
C GLU A 161 6.54 -4.67 -11.09
N LYS A 162 7.43 -4.36 -10.16
CA LYS A 162 8.76 -4.98 -10.07
C LYS A 162 8.67 -6.47 -9.73
N TYR A 163 7.79 -6.84 -8.79
CA TYR A 163 7.57 -8.23 -8.41
C TYR A 163 7.19 -9.12 -9.59
N HIS A 164 6.37 -8.60 -10.52
CA HIS A 164 5.95 -9.32 -11.72
C HIS A 164 6.97 -9.23 -12.87
N ALA A 165 7.72 -8.15 -12.96
CA ALA A 165 8.68 -7.93 -14.04
C ALA A 165 10.03 -8.60 -13.80
N TYR A 166 10.43 -8.80 -12.53
CA TYR A 166 11.73 -9.37 -12.18
C TYR A 166 11.69 -10.89 -12.17
N ASP A 167 12.74 -11.51 -12.72
CA ASP A 167 12.86 -12.96 -12.77
C ASP A 167 13.48 -13.52 -11.48
N THR A 168 13.23 -14.82 -11.22
CA THR A 168 13.87 -15.58 -10.15
C THR A 168 15.20 -16.20 -10.59
N GLU A 169 15.50 -16.22 -11.89
CA GLU A 169 16.74 -16.73 -12.46
C GLU A 169 17.87 -15.69 -12.43
N GLU A 170 19.09 -16.13 -12.63
CA GLU A 170 20.26 -15.24 -12.65
C GLU A 170 20.29 -14.43 -13.94
N GLY A 171 20.47 -13.11 -13.79
CA GLY A 171 20.61 -12.13 -14.88
C GLY A 171 19.69 -10.93 -14.73
N GLY A 172 20.18 -9.73 -15.05
CA GLY A 172 19.40 -8.51 -15.03
C GLY A 172 18.74 -8.19 -13.68
N ASN A 173 17.44 -7.88 -13.72
CA ASN A 173 16.65 -7.63 -12.52
C ASN A 173 16.23 -8.95 -11.88
N ARG A 174 16.62 -9.17 -10.63
CA ARG A 174 16.39 -10.43 -9.91
C ARG A 174 15.41 -10.26 -8.76
N ARG A 175 14.45 -11.20 -8.66
CA ARG A 175 13.55 -11.34 -7.52
C ARG A 175 14.00 -12.50 -6.61
N ILE A 176 14.00 -12.26 -5.31
CA ILE A 176 14.29 -13.26 -4.28
C ILE A 176 13.10 -13.32 -3.31
N ASP A 177 12.39 -14.44 -3.26
CA ASP A 177 11.24 -14.63 -2.40
C ASP A 177 11.68 -15.22 -1.05
N LEU A 178 11.57 -14.44 0.03
CA LEU A 178 11.85 -14.86 1.40
C LEU A 178 10.56 -15.39 2.04
N ARG A 179 10.47 -16.70 2.21
CA ARG A 179 9.24 -17.37 2.68
C ARG A 179 9.25 -17.71 4.17
N GLN A 180 10.42 -17.83 4.78
CA GLN A 180 10.55 -18.30 6.15
C GLN A 180 10.53 -17.15 7.15
N ASN A 181 9.72 -17.30 8.18
CA ASN A 181 9.65 -16.37 9.32
C ASN A 181 10.43 -16.96 10.49
N PHE A 182 11.47 -16.25 10.93
CA PHE A 182 12.34 -16.64 12.04
C PHE A 182 12.01 -15.88 13.34
N ARG A 183 11.01 -15.00 13.32
CA ARG A 183 10.64 -14.12 14.45
C ARG A 183 9.58 -14.75 15.34
N SER A 184 8.62 -15.45 14.76
CA SER A 184 7.39 -15.86 15.44
C SER A 184 7.28 -17.36 15.56
N ARG A 185 6.61 -17.82 16.62
CA ARG A 185 6.25 -19.23 16.80
C ARG A 185 5.26 -19.70 15.72
N ALA A 186 5.25 -20.99 15.43
CA ALA A 186 4.37 -21.58 14.41
C ALA A 186 2.90 -21.29 14.67
N SER A 187 2.43 -21.37 15.91
CA SER A 187 1.04 -21.08 16.31
C SER A 187 0.58 -19.67 15.93
N VAL A 188 1.47 -18.67 16.07
CA VAL A 188 1.18 -17.28 15.67
C VAL A 188 1.05 -17.17 14.16
N LEU A 189 1.97 -17.80 13.40
CA LEU A 189 1.96 -17.79 11.95
C LEU A 189 0.75 -18.54 11.38
N GLU A 190 0.40 -19.68 11.95
CA GLU A 190 -0.78 -20.47 11.57
C GLU A 190 -2.08 -19.68 11.82
N SER A 191 -2.18 -18.95 12.93
CA SER A 191 -3.32 -18.08 13.22
C SER A 191 -3.44 -16.94 12.21
N ALA A 192 -2.32 -16.30 11.87
CA ALA A 192 -2.28 -15.26 10.85
C ALA A 192 -2.69 -15.82 9.48
N ASN A 193 -2.11 -16.94 9.06
CA ASN A 193 -2.47 -17.63 7.83
C ASN A 193 -3.97 -17.97 7.79
N TYR A 194 -4.52 -18.52 8.89
CA TYR A 194 -5.94 -18.88 8.97
C TYR A 194 -6.87 -17.69 8.72
N ILE A 195 -6.53 -16.52 9.22
CA ILE A 195 -7.32 -15.30 9.03
C ILE A 195 -7.15 -14.79 7.60
N PHE A 196 -5.91 -14.62 7.14
CA PHE A 196 -5.62 -13.99 5.85
C PHE A 196 -6.04 -14.82 4.65
N GLU A 197 -6.02 -16.15 4.72
CA GLU A 197 -6.61 -17.02 3.69
C GLU A 197 -8.10 -16.73 3.42
N ARG A 198 -8.81 -16.19 4.41
CA ARG A 198 -10.26 -15.92 4.34
C ARG A 198 -10.60 -14.51 3.93
N ILE A 199 -9.76 -13.54 4.31
CA ILE A 199 -10.06 -12.13 4.13
C ILE A 199 -9.22 -11.46 3.04
N MET A 200 -8.00 -11.96 2.76
CA MET A 200 -7.10 -11.35 1.78
C MET A 200 -7.28 -12.03 0.43
N ARG A 201 -7.98 -11.36 -0.48
CA ARG A 201 -8.27 -11.83 -1.82
C ARG A 201 -7.98 -10.74 -2.83
N GLN A 202 -7.78 -11.13 -4.11
CA GLN A 202 -7.50 -10.19 -5.19
C GLN A 202 -8.59 -9.11 -5.35
N ASP A 203 -9.85 -9.47 -5.15
CA ASP A 203 -11.00 -8.57 -5.22
C ASP A 203 -11.23 -7.76 -3.93
N PHE A 204 -10.52 -8.12 -2.86
CA PHE A 204 -10.57 -7.44 -1.56
C PHE A 204 -9.16 -7.38 -0.96
N GLY A 205 -8.52 -6.22 -1.12
CA GLY A 205 -7.14 -5.99 -0.68
C GLY A 205 -6.08 -6.06 -1.80
N GLY A 206 -6.48 -6.43 -3.03
CA GLY A 206 -5.60 -6.37 -4.21
C GLY A 206 -4.54 -7.47 -4.31
N ILE A 207 -4.47 -8.40 -3.34
CA ILE A 207 -3.46 -9.45 -3.25
C ILE A 207 -4.15 -10.77 -2.93
N ALA A 208 -3.81 -11.82 -3.69
CA ALA A 208 -4.23 -13.18 -3.37
C ALA A 208 -3.31 -13.78 -2.29
N TYR A 209 -3.91 -14.27 -1.21
CA TYR A 209 -3.17 -14.99 -0.17
C TYR A 209 -3.13 -16.48 -0.50
N ASP A 210 -2.24 -16.84 -1.41
CA ASP A 210 -2.00 -18.19 -1.89
C ASP A 210 -0.87 -18.89 -1.10
N ASP A 211 -0.48 -20.10 -1.52
CA ASP A 211 0.60 -20.85 -0.90
C ASP A 211 1.96 -20.16 -1.00
N ALA A 212 2.14 -19.25 -1.95
CA ALA A 212 3.36 -18.44 -2.06
C ALA A 212 3.39 -17.28 -1.06
N ALA A 213 2.21 -16.75 -0.69
CA ALA A 213 2.06 -15.65 0.26
C ALA A 213 2.02 -16.10 1.72
N LYS A 214 1.78 -17.39 2.00
CA LYS A 214 1.71 -17.93 3.36
C LYS A 214 3.00 -17.76 4.14
N LEU A 215 2.85 -17.47 5.42
CA LEU A 215 3.95 -17.43 6.38
C LEU A 215 4.39 -18.85 6.74
N VAL A 216 5.67 -19.15 6.61
CA VAL A 216 6.25 -20.45 6.88
C VAL A 216 7.18 -20.36 8.09
N PRO A 217 7.03 -21.20 9.14
CA PRO A 217 7.94 -21.21 10.26
C PRO A 217 9.38 -21.52 9.80
N GLY A 218 10.35 -20.67 10.17
CA GLY A 218 11.77 -20.85 9.87
C GLY A 218 12.63 -21.10 11.11
N ALA A 219 12.10 -20.81 12.31
CA ALA A 219 12.79 -21.02 13.58
C ALA A 219 12.12 -22.09 14.44
N VAL A 220 12.93 -22.78 15.23
CA VAL A 220 12.47 -23.68 16.28
C VAL A 220 12.63 -22.95 17.61
N PHE A 221 11.55 -22.87 18.39
CA PHE A 221 11.53 -22.26 19.71
C PHE A 221 11.42 -23.33 20.77
N ASP A 222 11.96 -23.07 21.95
CA ASP A 222 11.79 -23.94 23.10
C ASP A 222 10.30 -24.18 23.39
N PRO A 223 9.92 -25.38 23.84
CA PRO A 223 8.55 -25.68 24.22
C PRO A 223 8.05 -24.68 25.27
N CYS A 224 6.82 -24.20 25.11
CA CYS A 224 6.17 -23.39 26.12
C CYS A 224 5.51 -24.33 27.13
N GLU A 225 5.82 -24.16 28.42
CA GLU A 225 5.25 -24.98 29.49
C GLU A 225 3.76 -24.70 29.69
N GLU A 226 3.31 -23.49 29.42
CA GLU A 226 1.89 -23.12 29.44
C GLU A 226 1.25 -23.30 28.07
N ARG A 227 0.32 -24.23 27.98
CA ARG A 227 -0.42 -24.57 26.74
C ARG A 227 -1.17 -23.41 26.13
N THR A 228 -1.44 -22.34 26.88
CA THR A 228 -2.23 -21.18 26.44
C THR A 228 -1.39 -19.97 26.05
N ALA A 229 -0.12 -19.94 26.41
CA ALA A 229 0.73 -18.75 26.24
C ALA A 229 1.05 -18.41 24.77
N ASP A 230 0.86 -19.37 23.85
CA ASP A 230 1.12 -19.19 22.41
C ASP A 230 -0.15 -19.29 21.56
N GLN A 231 -1.33 -19.30 22.18
CA GLN A 231 -2.60 -19.34 21.47
C GLN A 231 -3.10 -17.93 21.14
N THR A 232 -3.66 -17.79 19.94
CA THR A 232 -4.32 -16.53 19.55
C THR A 232 -5.71 -16.47 20.19
N GLU A 233 -5.98 -15.38 20.90
CA GLU A 233 -7.26 -15.09 21.52
C GLU A 233 -8.02 -13.99 20.76
N ILE A 234 -9.33 -14.13 20.67
CA ILE A 234 -10.22 -13.10 20.14
C ILE A 234 -11.08 -12.60 21.28
N ILE A 235 -10.96 -11.31 21.59
CA ILE A 235 -11.77 -10.64 22.61
C ILE A 235 -12.88 -9.86 21.90
N LEU A 236 -14.12 -10.21 22.17
CA LEU A 236 -15.29 -9.53 21.60
C LEU A 236 -15.92 -8.62 22.67
N LEU A 237 -16.00 -7.33 22.35
CA LEU A 237 -16.67 -6.34 23.18
C LEU A 237 -18.05 -6.03 22.60
N ASN A 238 -19.11 -6.31 23.35
CA ASN A 238 -20.46 -5.90 22.95
C ASN A 238 -20.67 -4.43 23.33
N MET A 239 -20.67 -3.56 22.34
CA MET A 239 -20.83 -2.11 22.52
C MET A 239 -22.30 -1.68 22.66
N ASP A 240 -23.25 -2.52 22.26
CA ASP A 240 -24.69 -2.20 22.25
C ASP A 240 -25.36 -2.56 23.58
N ALA A 241 -24.74 -3.39 24.42
CA ALA A 241 -25.31 -3.87 25.67
C ALA A 241 -25.23 -2.85 26.84
N GLN A 242 -24.72 -1.64 26.58
CA GLN A 242 -24.42 -0.67 27.64
C GLN A 242 -25.08 0.69 27.36
N GLU A 243 -26.40 0.72 27.29
CA GLU A 243 -27.18 1.98 27.24
C GLU A 243 -26.97 2.88 28.50
N ASP A 244 -26.41 2.34 29.59
CA ASP A 244 -26.18 3.03 30.86
C ASP A 244 -24.71 3.36 31.18
N ASN A 245 -23.78 3.26 30.24
CA ASN A 245 -22.38 3.48 30.51
C ASN A 245 -21.89 4.85 29.96
N ASP A 246 -21.37 5.66 30.85
CA ASP A 246 -20.76 6.97 30.54
C ASP A 246 -19.45 6.86 29.72
N PHE A 247 -18.95 5.64 29.41
CA PHE A 247 -17.68 5.43 28.72
C PHE A 247 -17.85 5.33 27.20
N GLY A 248 -17.00 6.03 26.48
CA GLY A 248 -16.91 5.94 25.03
C GLY A 248 -16.31 4.59 24.56
N LYS A 249 -16.50 4.25 23.29
CA LYS A 249 -16.00 2.99 22.69
C LYS A 249 -14.50 2.76 22.92
N ARG A 250 -13.67 3.81 22.80
CA ARG A 250 -12.22 3.74 23.03
C ARG A 250 -11.85 3.46 24.48
N GLU A 251 -12.63 3.99 25.41
CA GLU A 251 -12.41 3.77 26.85
C GLU A 251 -12.74 2.35 27.24
N LEU A 252 -13.83 1.79 26.71
CA LEU A 252 -14.19 0.38 26.92
C LEU A 252 -13.13 -0.58 26.34
N GLU A 253 -12.62 -0.28 25.17
CA GLU A 253 -11.53 -1.04 24.57
C GLU A 253 -10.26 -0.97 25.42
N ALA A 254 -9.88 0.24 25.86
CA ALA A 254 -8.72 0.44 26.74
C ALA A 254 -8.88 -0.28 28.08
N MET A 255 -10.07 -0.28 28.67
CA MET A 255 -10.38 -1.01 29.91
C MET A 255 -10.24 -2.52 29.73
N ALA A 256 -10.76 -3.07 28.61
CA ALA A 256 -10.64 -4.50 28.33
C ALA A 256 -9.19 -4.93 28.13
N ILE A 257 -8.40 -4.14 27.39
CA ILE A 257 -6.96 -4.35 27.21
C ILE A 257 -6.23 -4.27 28.56
N GLY A 258 -6.52 -3.24 29.37
CA GLY A 258 -5.93 -3.06 30.69
C GLY A 258 -6.26 -4.20 31.65
N GLN A 259 -7.49 -4.73 31.60
CA GLN A 259 -7.87 -5.91 32.40
C GLN A 259 -7.10 -7.15 31.94
N LYS A 260 -7.02 -7.38 30.62
CA LYS A 260 -6.27 -8.53 30.07
C LYS A 260 -4.79 -8.48 30.47
N ILE A 261 -4.15 -7.31 30.36
CA ILE A 261 -2.75 -7.12 30.81
C ILE A 261 -2.60 -7.44 32.30
N ARG A 262 -3.52 -6.97 33.13
CA ARG A 262 -3.51 -7.24 34.57
C ARG A 262 -3.60 -8.73 34.88
N ASP A 263 -4.53 -9.43 34.21
CA ASP A 263 -4.72 -10.86 34.38
C ASP A 263 -3.47 -11.66 33.98
N MET A 264 -2.82 -11.26 32.87
CA MET A 264 -1.56 -11.87 32.42
C MET A 264 -0.43 -11.65 33.44
N VAL A 265 -0.29 -10.43 33.97
CA VAL A 265 0.76 -10.11 34.96
C VAL A 265 0.50 -10.81 36.29
N GLN A 266 -0.76 -10.90 36.74
CA GLN A 266 -1.12 -11.59 37.98
C GLN A 266 -0.99 -13.11 37.83
N GLY A 267 -1.35 -13.68 36.65
CA GLY A 267 -1.13 -15.09 36.35
C GLY A 267 0.36 -15.48 36.38
N LEU A 268 1.22 -14.61 35.86
CA LEU A 268 2.68 -14.80 35.93
C LEU A 268 3.25 -14.69 37.34
N SER A 269 2.53 -14.04 38.29
CA SER A 269 2.95 -13.89 39.70
C SER A 269 2.55 -15.08 40.55
N LEU A 270 1.76 -16.03 40.03
CA LEU A 270 1.28 -17.22 40.72
C LEU A 270 2.01 -18.50 40.32
N ILE A 271 3.02 -18.39 39.46
CA ILE A 271 3.97 -19.42 39.09
C ILE A 271 5.35 -19.06 39.66
#